data_c41cb92a7015a786c10ba8be8f876c97
#
_entry.id   c41cb92a7015a786c10ba8be8f876c97
#
_cell.length_a   1.000
_cell.length_b   1.000
_cell.length_c   1.000
_cell.angle_alpha   90.00
_cell.angle_beta   90.00
_cell.angle_gamma   90.00
#
_symmetry.space_group_name_H-M   'P 1'
#
loop_
_entity.id
_entity.type
_entity.pdbx_description
1 polymer ?
#
loop_
_entity_poly.entity_id
_entity_poly.type
_entity_poly.pdbx_seq_one_letter_code
_entity_poly.pdbx_strand_id
1 'polypeptide(L)'
;RELVVQVAEEVEKLTKYLSIKTLGVYGGVNINTQKTAVYQGVDILVGTPGRVMDLMKDAVLNLKDLKKLIIDEFDEMLSLGFRRQLEDIFTMMSERRQNILFSATMTDDVDAMLDEYFDFPIEVSLAPSGTPLEQISQLGYKVPNFLTKINLLKELLQTDESMSRLLIFINNKKTADLVASSLEEDFPDQFGLIHSNKSQNYRLNTMASFQAGEIRGIVTTDVMARGLDISDITHVVNMEFPEVPEQYVHRIGRTG
;
A
#
# COMPACT_ATOMS: atom_id res chain seq x y z
N ARG A 1 -1.48 4.09 -4.27
CA ARG A 1 -2.62 4.99 -4.56
C ARG A 1 -3.57 5.03 -3.37
N GLU A 2 -3.96 3.88 -2.86
CA GLU A 2 -4.84 3.71 -1.70
C GLU A 2 -4.20 4.35 -0.46
N LEU A 3 -2.91 4.11 -0.23
CA LEU A 3 -2.13 4.75 0.82
C LEU A 3 -2.21 6.29 0.74
N VAL A 4 -2.17 6.87 -0.47
CA VAL A 4 -2.31 8.34 -0.64
C VAL A 4 -3.65 8.83 -0.12
N VAL A 5 -4.73 8.11 -0.39
CA VAL A 5 -6.08 8.47 0.11
C VAL A 5 -6.12 8.40 1.63
N GLN A 6 -5.65 7.29 2.21
CA GLN A 6 -5.62 7.10 3.68
C GLN A 6 -4.76 8.17 4.37
N VAL A 7 -3.53 8.41 3.89
CA VAL A 7 -2.65 9.43 4.47
C VAL A 7 -3.26 10.82 4.35
N ALA A 8 -3.89 11.16 3.21
CA ALA A 8 -4.55 12.45 3.04
C ALA A 8 -5.73 12.61 4.03
N GLU A 9 -6.54 11.58 4.22
CA GLU A 9 -7.66 11.58 5.18
C GLU A 9 -7.16 11.73 6.62
N GLU A 10 -6.08 11.04 7.01
CA GLU A 10 -5.50 11.18 8.35
C GLU A 10 -4.93 12.59 8.58
N VAL A 11 -4.24 13.15 7.57
CA VAL A 11 -3.76 14.54 7.64
C VAL A 11 -4.94 15.51 7.77
N GLU A 12 -6.04 15.31 7.04
CA GLU A 12 -7.24 16.14 7.15
C GLU A 12 -7.88 16.06 8.55
N LYS A 13 -7.92 14.87 9.16
CA LYS A 13 -8.40 14.70 10.54
C LYS A 13 -7.52 15.48 11.53
N LEU A 14 -6.20 15.40 11.39
CA LEU A 14 -5.24 16.11 12.25
C LEU A 14 -5.29 17.64 12.05
N THR A 15 -5.58 18.10 10.86
CA THR A 15 -5.60 19.51 10.49
C THR A 15 -7.00 20.14 10.53
N LYS A 16 -8.02 19.40 10.97
CA LYS A 16 -9.44 19.77 10.93
C LYS A 16 -9.75 21.20 11.45
N TYR A 17 -8.99 21.68 12.44
CA TYR A 17 -9.17 22.98 13.07
C TYR A 17 -8.14 24.02 12.62
N LEU A 18 -7.36 23.72 11.59
CA LEU A 18 -6.33 24.58 11.01
C LEU A 18 -6.73 25.01 9.61
N SER A 19 -6.27 26.20 9.19
CA SER A 19 -6.48 26.67 7.82
C SER A 19 -5.44 26.07 6.86
N ILE A 20 -5.31 24.73 6.86
CA ILE A 20 -4.37 23.97 6.04
C ILE A 20 -5.14 23.22 4.97
N LYS A 21 -4.68 23.35 3.71
CA LYS A 21 -5.23 22.64 2.57
C LYS A 21 -4.40 21.41 2.27
N THR A 22 -5.00 20.23 2.46
CA THR A 22 -4.42 18.94 2.10
C THR A 22 -4.96 18.47 0.77
N LEU A 23 -4.13 17.86 -0.06
CA LEU A 23 -4.53 17.29 -1.35
C LEU A 23 -3.82 15.96 -1.62
N GLY A 24 -4.60 14.91 -1.90
CA GLY A 24 -4.11 13.64 -2.42
C GLY A 24 -4.02 13.62 -3.95
N VAL A 25 -2.85 13.28 -4.52
CA VAL A 25 -2.65 13.17 -5.97
C VAL A 25 -2.09 11.79 -6.35
N TYR A 26 -2.80 11.08 -7.23
CA TYR A 26 -2.43 9.71 -7.63
C TYR A 26 -2.93 9.35 -9.03
N GLY A 27 -2.31 8.35 -9.64
CA GLY A 27 -2.67 7.85 -10.97
C GLY A 27 -3.97 7.05 -10.99
N GLY A 28 -4.54 6.86 -12.18
CA GLY A 28 -5.78 6.09 -12.38
C GLY A 28 -7.07 6.90 -12.25
N VAL A 29 -6.96 8.21 -12.00
CA VAL A 29 -8.06 9.17 -12.00
C VAL A 29 -7.71 10.36 -12.89
N ASN A 30 -8.73 11.19 -13.23
CA ASN A 30 -8.55 12.33 -14.13
C ASN A 30 -7.52 13.33 -13.58
N ILE A 31 -6.45 13.56 -14.34
CA ILE A 31 -5.38 14.49 -13.97
C ILE A 31 -5.86 15.95 -13.94
N ASN A 32 -6.81 16.34 -14.80
CA ASN A 32 -7.26 17.72 -14.88
C ASN A 32 -7.97 18.17 -13.61
N THR A 33 -8.72 17.29 -12.95
CA THR A 33 -9.32 17.59 -11.64
C THR A 33 -8.25 17.89 -10.60
N GLN A 34 -7.16 17.09 -10.58
CA GLN A 34 -6.05 17.30 -9.65
C GLN A 34 -5.25 18.56 -10.00
N LYS A 35 -5.04 18.87 -11.29
CA LYS A 35 -4.41 20.14 -11.72
C LYS A 35 -5.19 21.35 -11.20
N THR A 36 -6.52 21.35 -11.37
CA THR A 36 -7.37 22.43 -10.88
C THR A 36 -7.23 22.62 -9.37
N ALA A 37 -7.20 21.52 -8.59
CA ALA A 37 -7.03 21.57 -7.16
C ALA A 37 -5.65 22.13 -6.74
N VAL A 38 -4.57 21.74 -7.43
CA VAL A 38 -3.21 22.25 -7.18
C VAL A 38 -3.13 23.76 -7.46
N TYR A 39 -3.78 24.27 -8.54
CA TYR A 39 -3.82 25.70 -8.84
C TYR A 39 -4.53 26.54 -7.76
N GLN A 40 -5.44 25.95 -7.00
CA GLN A 40 -6.11 26.62 -5.88
C GLN A 40 -5.23 26.79 -4.63
N GLY A 41 -3.99 26.29 -4.70
CA GLY A 41 -3.02 26.30 -3.62
C GLY A 41 -3.18 25.11 -2.68
N VAL A 42 -2.06 24.53 -2.27
CA VAL A 42 -1.98 23.35 -1.40
C VAL A 42 -0.85 23.57 -0.39
N ASP A 43 -1.11 23.30 0.89
CA ASP A 43 -0.12 23.37 1.95
C ASP A 43 0.54 22.02 2.20
N ILE A 44 -0.25 20.93 2.13
CA ILE A 44 0.23 19.55 2.27
C ILE A 44 -0.22 18.75 1.05
N LEU A 45 0.76 18.26 0.29
CA LEU A 45 0.51 17.39 -0.87
C LEU A 45 0.90 15.94 -0.50
N VAL A 46 -0.03 15.02 -0.64
CA VAL A 46 0.22 13.59 -0.53
C VAL A 46 0.16 12.99 -1.93
N GLY A 47 1.21 12.33 -2.41
CA GLY A 47 1.23 11.93 -3.81
C GLY A 47 1.97 10.63 -4.11
N THR A 48 1.54 9.94 -5.18
CA THR A 48 2.37 8.88 -5.77
C THR A 48 3.44 9.49 -6.68
N PRO A 49 4.68 8.95 -6.71
CA PRO A 49 5.79 9.54 -7.47
C PRO A 49 5.46 9.87 -8.92
N GLY A 50 4.82 8.93 -9.65
CA GLY A 50 4.46 9.16 -11.05
C GLY A 50 3.52 10.35 -11.25
N ARG A 51 2.47 10.51 -10.43
CA ARG A 51 1.52 11.61 -10.56
C ARG A 51 2.12 12.95 -10.12
N VAL A 52 2.96 12.95 -9.08
CA VAL A 52 3.73 14.14 -8.68
C VAL A 52 4.59 14.60 -9.84
N MET A 53 5.33 13.67 -10.48
CA MET A 53 6.15 13.96 -11.65
C MET A 53 5.34 14.50 -12.83
N ASP A 54 4.15 13.92 -13.14
CA ASP A 54 3.28 14.42 -14.21
C ASP A 54 2.89 15.88 -13.96
N LEU A 55 2.49 16.22 -12.72
CA LEU A 55 2.10 17.58 -12.35
C LEU A 55 3.27 18.57 -12.39
N MET A 56 4.48 18.12 -12.07
CA MET A 56 5.71 18.94 -12.17
C MET A 56 6.11 19.18 -13.64
N LYS A 57 6.08 18.14 -14.48
CA LYS A 57 6.36 18.26 -15.93
C LYS A 57 5.39 19.19 -16.64
N ASP A 58 4.13 19.20 -16.23
CA ASP A 58 3.11 20.10 -16.76
C ASP A 58 3.21 21.53 -16.17
N ALA A 59 4.23 21.82 -15.35
CA ALA A 59 4.45 23.08 -14.63
C ALA A 59 3.25 23.53 -13.75
N VAL A 60 2.42 22.57 -13.32
CA VAL A 60 1.28 22.81 -12.42
C VAL A 60 1.74 22.79 -10.96
N LEU A 61 2.66 21.90 -10.63
CA LEU A 61 3.23 21.76 -9.29
C LEU A 61 4.68 22.26 -9.29
N ASN A 62 4.98 23.18 -8.36
CA ASN A 62 6.32 23.68 -8.14
C ASN A 62 6.76 23.36 -6.71
N LEU A 63 7.85 22.62 -6.55
CA LEU A 63 8.39 22.18 -5.25
C LEU A 63 9.65 22.97 -4.82
N LYS A 64 9.94 24.12 -5.45
CA LYS A 64 11.12 24.95 -5.10
C LYS A 64 11.05 25.53 -3.69
N ASP A 65 9.85 25.75 -3.17
CA ASP A 65 9.62 26.28 -1.82
C ASP A 65 9.24 25.20 -0.80
N LEU A 66 9.40 23.93 -1.15
CA LEU A 66 9.11 22.80 -0.26
C LEU A 66 9.98 22.90 1.00
N LYS A 67 9.34 22.83 2.16
CA LYS A 67 10.03 22.90 3.46
C LYS A 67 10.30 21.53 4.07
N LYS A 68 9.39 20.57 3.83
CA LYS A 68 9.46 19.22 4.37
C LYS A 68 9.09 18.22 3.30
N LEU A 69 9.92 17.20 3.15
CA LEU A 69 9.65 16.02 2.35
C LEU A 69 9.53 14.82 3.27
N ILE A 70 8.41 14.12 3.18
CA ILE A 70 8.20 12.87 3.89
C ILE A 70 8.01 11.78 2.85
N ILE A 71 8.77 10.71 2.98
CA ILE A 71 8.70 9.55 2.09
C ILE A 71 8.38 8.33 2.95
N ASP A 72 7.30 7.67 2.62
CA ASP A 72 6.86 6.45 3.30
C ASP A 72 6.96 5.25 2.37
N GLU A 73 7.20 4.05 2.90
CA GLU A 73 7.36 2.82 2.14
C GLU A 73 8.45 2.95 1.04
N PHE A 74 9.63 3.50 1.40
CA PHE A 74 10.65 3.86 0.40
C PHE A 74 11.21 2.64 -0.33
N ASP A 75 11.53 1.55 0.38
CA ASP A 75 11.95 0.27 -0.18
C ASP A 75 10.92 -0.29 -1.18
N GLU A 76 9.65 -0.16 -0.86
CA GLU A 76 8.57 -0.57 -1.74
C GLU A 76 8.49 0.29 -3.02
N MET A 77 8.69 1.58 -2.90
CA MET A 77 8.72 2.44 -4.09
C MET A 77 9.86 2.07 -5.02
N LEU A 78 11.03 1.72 -4.49
CA LEU A 78 12.17 1.26 -5.29
C LEU A 78 11.88 -0.11 -5.92
N SER A 79 11.34 -1.06 -5.17
CA SER A 79 10.96 -2.39 -5.67
C SER A 79 9.91 -2.34 -6.78
N LEU A 80 9.03 -1.34 -6.76
CA LEU A 80 8.01 -1.07 -7.79
C LEU A 80 8.56 -0.33 -9.02
N GLY A 81 9.86 0.00 -9.04
CA GLY A 81 10.53 0.65 -10.16
C GLY A 81 10.33 2.17 -10.23
N PHE A 82 9.99 2.83 -9.12
CA PHE A 82 9.86 4.29 -9.07
C PHE A 82 11.18 5.04 -8.89
N ARG A 83 12.33 4.34 -8.87
CA ARG A 83 13.64 4.95 -8.66
C ARG A 83 13.85 6.19 -9.52
N ARG A 84 13.69 6.06 -10.84
CA ARG A 84 13.89 7.18 -11.78
C ARG A 84 12.96 8.37 -11.51
N GLN A 85 11.69 8.12 -11.18
CA GLN A 85 10.76 9.19 -10.85
C GLN A 85 11.15 9.93 -9.55
N LEU A 86 11.66 9.21 -8.56
CA LEU A 86 12.15 9.79 -7.31
C LEU A 86 13.41 10.64 -7.56
N GLU A 87 14.38 10.14 -8.31
CA GLU A 87 15.58 10.88 -8.72
C GLU A 87 15.22 12.19 -9.43
N ASP A 88 14.35 12.10 -10.45
CA ASP A 88 13.86 13.29 -11.17
C ASP A 88 13.17 14.30 -10.23
N ILE A 89 12.35 13.82 -9.27
CA ILE A 89 11.67 14.66 -8.28
C ILE A 89 12.69 15.34 -7.35
N PHE A 90 13.67 14.60 -6.84
CA PHE A 90 14.68 15.13 -5.91
C PHE A 90 15.51 16.26 -6.55
N THR A 91 15.88 16.10 -7.83
CA THR A 91 16.65 17.13 -8.56
C THR A 91 15.86 18.41 -8.82
N MET A 92 14.53 18.37 -8.79
CA MET A 92 13.66 19.53 -9.02
C MET A 92 13.22 20.24 -7.73
N MET A 93 13.54 19.70 -6.56
CA MET A 93 13.22 20.28 -5.26
C MET A 93 14.30 21.24 -4.76
N SER A 94 13.94 22.12 -3.82
CA SER A 94 14.91 22.94 -3.09
C SER A 94 15.82 22.08 -2.23
N GLU A 95 17.11 22.37 -2.18
CA GLU A 95 18.08 21.75 -1.27
C GLU A 95 17.78 22.09 0.21
N ARG A 96 17.19 23.27 0.46
CA ARG A 96 16.85 23.74 1.82
C ARG A 96 15.52 23.17 2.30
N ARG A 97 15.45 21.85 2.54
CA ARG A 97 14.28 21.17 3.08
C ARG A 97 14.68 20.17 4.16
N GLN A 98 13.76 19.87 5.04
CA GLN A 98 13.89 18.72 5.95
C GLN A 98 13.38 17.46 5.21
N ASN A 99 14.18 16.42 5.20
CA ASN A 99 13.80 15.11 4.67
C ASN A 99 13.52 14.14 5.82
N ILE A 100 12.44 13.38 5.71
CA ILE A 100 12.09 12.28 6.63
C ILE A 100 11.73 11.09 5.74
N LEU A 101 12.38 9.95 5.98
CA LEU A 101 12.20 8.76 5.19
C LEU A 101 11.86 7.59 6.11
N PHE A 102 10.82 6.84 5.73
CA PHE A 102 10.42 5.60 6.38
C PHE A 102 10.59 4.43 5.40
N SER A 103 11.24 3.39 5.88
CA SER A 103 11.47 2.15 5.14
C SER A 103 11.41 0.97 6.10
N ALA A 104 10.79 -0.12 5.70
CA ALA A 104 10.76 -1.35 6.49
C ALA A 104 12.07 -2.13 6.36
N THR A 105 12.75 -2.01 5.22
CA THR A 105 14.01 -2.70 4.94
C THR A 105 15.07 -1.73 4.43
N MET A 106 16.33 -2.00 4.79
CA MET A 106 17.51 -1.31 4.24
C MET A 106 18.14 -2.21 3.19
N THR A 107 17.77 -2.00 1.93
CA THR A 107 18.35 -2.71 0.79
C THR A 107 19.49 -1.89 0.19
N ASP A 108 20.36 -2.52 -0.62
CA ASP A 108 21.45 -1.81 -1.33
C ASP A 108 20.93 -0.63 -2.18
N ASP A 109 19.72 -0.77 -2.74
CA ASP A 109 19.07 0.31 -3.50
C ASP A 109 18.62 1.47 -2.60
N VAL A 110 18.15 1.20 -1.38
CA VAL A 110 17.79 2.22 -0.39
C VAL A 110 19.05 2.95 0.05
N ASP A 111 20.11 2.22 0.43
CA ASP A 111 21.39 2.81 0.85
C ASP A 111 21.98 3.69 -0.24
N ALA A 112 22.02 3.22 -1.49
CA ALA A 112 22.53 3.98 -2.62
C ALA A 112 21.76 5.31 -2.84
N MET A 113 20.45 5.30 -2.68
CA MET A 113 19.63 6.51 -2.81
C MET A 113 19.82 7.47 -1.62
N LEU A 114 20.03 6.94 -0.40
CA LEU A 114 20.35 7.76 0.76
C LEU A 114 21.69 8.46 0.60
N ASP A 115 22.72 7.74 0.18
CA ASP A 115 24.06 8.30 -0.05
C ASP A 115 24.08 9.39 -1.13
N GLU A 116 23.23 9.27 -2.16
CA GLU A 116 23.21 10.19 -3.30
C GLU A 116 22.38 11.46 -3.04
N TYR A 117 21.25 11.34 -2.30
CA TYR A 117 20.26 12.44 -2.20
C TYR A 117 20.04 12.98 -0.78
N PHE A 118 20.68 12.41 0.24
CA PHE A 118 20.48 12.83 1.64
C PHE A 118 21.82 13.09 2.33
N ASP A 119 22.03 14.32 2.78
CA ASP A 119 23.25 14.72 3.49
C ASP A 119 23.21 14.26 4.95
N PHE A 120 24.10 13.34 5.32
CA PHE A 120 24.30 12.87 6.70
C PHE A 120 22.99 12.51 7.41
N PRO A 121 22.18 11.56 6.90
CA PRO A 121 20.93 11.19 7.54
C PRO A 121 21.17 10.61 8.93
N ILE A 122 20.28 10.95 9.88
CA ILE A 122 20.25 10.31 11.19
C ILE A 122 19.38 9.07 11.06
N GLU A 123 19.98 7.90 11.22
CA GLU A 123 19.27 6.64 11.21
C GLU A 123 18.66 6.36 12.59
N VAL A 124 17.37 5.99 12.62
CA VAL A 124 16.66 5.52 13.79
C VAL A 124 16.07 4.15 13.47
N SER A 125 16.73 3.10 13.96
CA SER A 125 16.25 1.72 13.82
C SER A 125 15.47 1.29 15.05
N LEU A 126 14.21 0.86 14.85
CA LEU A 126 13.31 0.44 15.95
C LEU A 126 13.37 -1.08 16.19
N ALA A 127 13.74 -1.87 15.19
CA ALA A 127 13.91 -3.31 15.31
C ALA A 127 14.92 -3.80 14.25
N PRO A 128 15.61 -4.93 14.47
CA PRO A 128 16.42 -5.55 13.43
C PRO A 128 15.55 -5.94 12.23
N SER A 129 16.00 -5.61 11.01
CA SER A 129 15.34 -6.03 9.78
C SER A 129 15.16 -7.56 9.77
N GLY A 130 13.95 -8.03 9.43
CA GLY A 130 13.65 -9.45 9.30
C GLY A 130 13.37 -10.18 10.61
N THR A 131 13.19 -9.47 11.72
CA THR A 131 12.71 -10.12 12.96
C THR A 131 11.31 -10.69 12.74
N PRO A 132 11.10 -12.01 12.92
CA PRO A 132 9.76 -12.58 12.85
C PRO A 132 8.85 -11.88 13.85
N LEU A 133 7.62 -11.58 13.45
CA LEU A 133 6.60 -11.06 14.37
C LEU A 133 6.22 -12.21 15.32
N GLU A 134 6.89 -12.30 16.46
CA GLU A 134 6.75 -13.38 17.46
C GLU A 134 5.30 -13.56 17.96
N GLN A 135 4.50 -12.51 17.81
CA GLN A 135 3.09 -12.50 18.24
C GLN A 135 2.13 -13.13 17.20
N ILE A 136 2.60 -13.42 15.97
CA ILE A 136 1.77 -13.99 14.92
C ILE A 136 1.92 -15.51 14.89
N SER A 137 0.83 -16.20 15.19
CA SER A 137 0.76 -17.66 15.01
C SER A 137 0.76 -18.03 13.53
N GLN A 138 1.65 -18.90 13.11
CA GLN A 138 1.82 -19.29 11.72
C GLN A 138 1.55 -20.79 11.56
N LEU A 139 0.59 -21.13 10.69
CA LEU A 139 0.20 -22.51 10.37
C LEU A 139 0.42 -22.78 8.88
N GLY A 140 0.99 -23.92 8.56
CA GLY A 140 1.21 -24.36 7.18
C GLY A 140 0.47 -25.64 6.85
N TYR A 141 -0.24 -25.66 5.72
CA TYR A 141 -0.96 -26.82 5.22
C TYR A 141 -0.30 -27.35 3.95
N LYS A 142 0.05 -28.63 3.95
CA LYS A 142 0.59 -29.27 2.74
C LYS A 142 -0.54 -29.87 1.93
N VAL A 143 -0.78 -29.33 0.75
CA VAL A 143 -1.86 -29.74 -0.15
C VAL A 143 -1.34 -30.15 -1.52
N PRO A 144 -1.94 -31.16 -2.19
CA PRO A 144 -1.40 -31.76 -3.41
C PRO A 144 -1.56 -30.87 -4.66
N ASN A 145 -2.56 -29.99 -4.70
CA ASN A 145 -2.86 -29.18 -5.89
C ASN A 145 -3.69 -27.94 -5.53
N PHE A 146 -3.87 -27.07 -6.52
CA PHE A 146 -4.53 -25.78 -6.34
C PHE A 146 -6.03 -25.92 -5.99
N LEU A 147 -6.75 -26.88 -6.58
CA LEU A 147 -8.17 -27.12 -6.26
C LEU A 147 -8.35 -27.54 -4.80
N THR A 148 -7.51 -28.45 -4.32
CA THR A 148 -7.51 -28.84 -2.90
C THR A 148 -7.23 -27.64 -1.99
N LYS A 149 -6.38 -26.71 -2.42
CA LYS A 149 -6.08 -25.49 -1.69
C LYS A 149 -7.31 -24.59 -1.54
N ILE A 150 -8.11 -24.43 -2.62
CA ILE A 150 -9.37 -23.68 -2.57
C ILE A 150 -10.37 -24.37 -1.65
N ASN A 151 -10.53 -25.69 -1.77
CA ASN A 151 -11.47 -26.44 -0.93
C ASN A 151 -11.09 -26.37 0.56
N LEU A 152 -9.80 -26.47 0.88
CA LEU A 152 -9.31 -26.27 2.26
C LEU A 152 -9.62 -24.87 2.79
N LEU A 153 -9.41 -23.83 1.96
CA LEU A 153 -9.77 -22.47 2.34
C LEU A 153 -11.25 -22.34 2.66
N LYS A 154 -12.13 -22.89 1.79
CA LYS A 154 -13.58 -22.89 2.01
C LYS A 154 -13.97 -23.63 3.30
N GLU A 155 -13.38 -24.79 3.57
CA GLU A 155 -13.59 -25.56 4.79
C GLU A 155 -13.17 -24.76 6.04
N LEU A 156 -11.99 -24.15 6.03
CA LEU A 156 -11.54 -23.29 7.14
C LEU A 156 -12.49 -22.12 7.36
N LEU A 157 -12.93 -21.44 6.30
CA LEU A 157 -13.89 -20.34 6.38
C LEU A 157 -15.26 -20.74 6.94
N GLN A 158 -15.65 -22.00 6.77
CA GLN A 158 -16.93 -22.56 7.29
C GLN A 158 -16.81 -23.03 8.73
N THR A 159 -15.65 -23.55 9.13
CA THR A 159 -15.48 -24.24 10.41
C THR A 159 -14.81 -23.39 11.48
N ASP A 160 -14.04 -22.38 11.09
CA ASP A 160 -13.32 -21.50 12.01
C ASP A 160 -13.99 -20.11 12.07
N GLU A 161 -14.79 -19.89 13.10
CA GLU A 161 -15.47 -18.61 13.34
C GLU A 161 -14.52 -17.47 13.65
N SER A 162 -13.29 -17.73 14.08
CA SER A 162 -12.28 -16.71 14.35
C SER A 162 -11.79 -16.03 13.07
N MET A 163 -11.92 -16.69 11.92
CA MET A 163 -11.58 -16.15 10.60
C MET A 163 -12.62 -15.10 10.14
N SER A 164 -12.70 -13.97 10.83
CA SER A 164 -13.74 -12.96 10.63
C SER A 164 -13.32 -11.79 9.73
N ARG A 165 -12.04 -11.41 9.71
CA ARG A 165 -11.49 -10.35 8.84
C ARG A 165 -10.22 -10.83 8.18
N LEU A 166 -10.26 -11.03 6.86
CA LEU A 166 -9.21 -11.75 6.15
C LEU A 166 -8.56 -10.94 5.02
N LEU A 167 -7.26 -11.17 4.87
CA LEU A 167 -6.55 -10.86 3.62
C LEU A 167 -6.06 -12.17 3.01
N ILE A 168 -6.43 -12.43 1.75
CA ILE A 168 -6.08 -13.65 1.01
C ILE A 168 -5.12 -13.27 -0.11
N PHE A 169 -3.85 -13.63 0.04
CA PHE A 169 -2.78 -13.28 -0.88
C PHE A 169 -2.56 -14.34 -1.96
N ILE A 170 -2.47 -13.87 -3.20
CA ILE A 170 -2.27 -14.68 -4.41
C ILE A 170 -1.23 -13.98 -5.30
N ASN A 171 -0.31 -14.73 -5.90
CA ASN A 171 0.80 -14.14 -6.65
C ASN A 171 0.38 -13.57 -8.02
N ASN A 172 -0.71 -14.04 -8.61
CA ASN A 172 -1.14 -13.55 -9.93
C ASN A 172 -2.65 -13.25 -10.02
N LYS A 173 -2.98 -12.32 -10.90
CA LYS A 173 -4.34 -11.76 -11.06
C LYS A 173 -5.37 -12.78 -11.54
N LYS A 174 -4.98 -13.67 -12.48
CA LYS A 174 -5.91 -14.68 -13.02
C LYS A 174 -6.32 -15.69 -11.95
N THR A 175 -5.35 -16.10 -11.13
CA THR A 175 -5.61 -16.98 -9.99
C THR A 175 -6.45 -16.26 -8.93
N ALA A 176 -6.22 -14.94 -8.72
CA ALA A 176 -7.03 -14.14 -7.81
C ALA A 176 -8.50 -14.05 -8.26
N ASP A 177 -8.74 -13.81 -9.57
CA ASP A 177 -10.09 -13.82 -10.15
C ASP A 177 -10.76 -15.21 -9.94
N LEU A 178 -10.02 -16.32 -10.13
CA LEU A 178 -10.52 -17.67 -9.95
C LEU A 178 -10.91 -17.97 -8.50
N VAL A 179 -10.05 -17.60 -7.54
CA VAL A 179 -10.32 -17.80 -6.11
C VAL A 179 -11.52 -16.95 -5.67
N ALA A 180 -11.58 -15.69 -6.07
CA ALA A 180 -12.71 -14.82 -5.74
C ALA A 180 -14.03 -15.36 -6.30
N SER A 181 -14.05 -15.82 -7.57
CA SER A 181 -15.24 -16.44 -8.17
C SER A 181 -15.65 -17.72 -7.43
N SER A 182 -14.69 -18.54 -7.01
CA SER A 182 -14.99 -19.76 -6.26
C SER A 182 -15.51 -19.48 -4.85
N LEU A 183 -15.01 -18.42 -4.19
CA LEU A 183 -15.51 -18.01 -2.88
C LEU A 183 -16.94 -17.43 -2.99
N GLU A 184 -17.25 -16.70 -4.07
CA GLU A 184 -18.58 -16.12 -4.30
C GLU A 184 -19.69 -17.16 -4.38
N GLU A 185 -19.37 -18.39 -4.87
CA GLU A 185 -20.33 -19.50 -4.93
C GLU A 185 -20.82 -19.95 -3.55
N ASP A 186 -19.93 -20.00 -2.54
CA ASP A 186 -20.25 -20.51 -1.20
C ASP A 186 -20.46 -19.38 -0.17
N PHE A 187 -19.91 -18.20 -0.45
CA PHE A 187 -19.94 -17.03 0.44
C PHE A 187 -20.33 -15.76 -0.34
N PRO A 188 -21.56 -15.68 -0.86
CA PRO A 188 -22.00 -14.56 -1.69
C PRO A 188 -21.83 -13.22 -0.97
N ASP A 189 -21.29 -12.23 -1.68
CA ASP A 189 -21.07 -10.85 -1.21
C ASP A 189 -20.15 -10.71 0.03
N GLN A 190 -19.41 -11.78 0.42
CA GLN A 190 -18.54 -11.71 1.60
C GLN A 190 -17.08 -11.37 1.27
N PHE A 191 -16.66 -11.48 0.02
CA PHE A 191 -15.26 -11.26 -0.37
C PHE A 191 -15.12 -10.27 -1.50
N GLY A 192 -14.28 -9.27 -1.29
CA GLY A 192 -13.86 -8.36 -2.34
C GLY A 192 -12.64 -8.87 -3.10
N LEU A 193 -12.41 -8.36 -4.32
CA LEU A 193 -11.25 -8.70 -5.14
C LEU A 193 -10.49 -7.46 -5.56
N ILE A 194 -9.22 -7.37 -5.18
CA ILE A 194 -8.36 -6.24 -5.50
C ILE A 194 -7.08 -6.68 -6.22
N HIS A 195 -6.87 -6.19 -7.43
CA HIS A 195 -5.61 -6.28 -8.17
C HIS A 195 -5.52 -5.19 -9.24
N SER A 196 -4.37 -5.02 -9.88
CA SER A 196 -4.08 -3.87 -10.77
C SER A 196 -4.97 -3.77 -12.02
N ASN A 197 -5.69 -4.83 -12.42
CA ASN A 197 -6.64 -4.80 -13.55
C ASN A 197 -8.03 -4.26 -13.15
N LYS A 198 -8.33 -4.14 -11.86
CA LYS A 198 -9.58 -3.51 -11.40
C LYS A 198 -9.44 -1.99 -11.47
N SER A 199 -10.52 -1.28 -11.80
CA SER A 199 -10.51 0.19 -11.84
C SER A 199 -10.21 0.78 -10.45
N GLN A 200 -9.66 2.00 -10.43
CA GLN A 200 -9.33 2.66 -9.17
C GLN A 200 -10.57 2.84 -8.26
N ASN A 201 -11.70 3.25 -8.86
CA ASN A 201 -12.94 3.41 -8.09
C ASN A 201 -13.44 2.09 -7.49
N TYR A 202 -13.38 0.99 -8.25
CA TYR A 202 -13.75 -0.32 -7.75
C TYR A 202 -12.88 -0.71 -6.53
N ARG A 203 -11.58 -0.49 -6.61
CA ARG A 203 -10.64 -0.80 -5.54
C ARG A 203 -10.90 0.03 -4.28
N LEU A 204 -11.14 1.33 -4.44
CA LEU A 204 -11.48 2.22 -3.31
C LEU A 204 -12.82 1.82 -2.67
N ASN A 205 -13.84 1.51 -3.48
CA ASN A 205 -15.13 1.05 -2.95
C ASN A 205 -14.99 -0.28 -2.20
N THR A 206 -14.25 -1.25 -2.75
CA THR A 206 -14.00 -2.53 -2.07
C THR A 206 -13.27 -2.33 -0.74
N MET A 207 -12.30 -1.42 -0.69
CA MET A 207 -11.63 -1.05 0.57
C MET A 207 -12.59 -0.42 1.58
N ALA A 208 -13.44 0.51 1.13
CA ALA A 208 -14.42 1.15 1.98
C ALA A 208 -15.42 0.14 2.56
N SER A 209 -15.95 -0.78 1.75
CA SER A 209 -16.82 -1.87 2.21
C SER A 209 -16.12 -2.79 3.22
N PHE A 210 -14.83 -3.07 3.01
CA PHE A 210 -14.06 -3.87 3.96
C PHE A 210 -13.84 -3.12 5.27
N GLN A 211 -13.47 -1.85 5.23
CA GLN A 211 -13.30 -1.01 6.44
C GLN A 211 -14.62 -0.87 7.22
N ALA A 212 -15.73 -0.73 6.52
CA ALA A 212 -17.07 -0.67 7.11
C ALA A 212 -17.55 -2.02 7.70
N GLY A 213 -16.83 -3.14 7.44
CA GLY A 213 -17.23 -4.49 7.87
C GLY A 213 -18.38 -5.08 7.04
N GLU A 214 -18.68 -4.51 5.88
CA GLU A 214 -19.70 -5.01 4.96
C GLU A 214 -19.28 -6.31 4.28
N ILE A 215 -17.97 -6.49 4.06
CA ILE A 215 -17.38 -7.71 3.54
C ILE A 215 -16.37 -8.31 4.53
N ARG A 216 -16.31 -9.64 4.57
CA ARG A 216 -15.47 -10.43 5.48
C ARG A 216 -14.00 -10.44 5.10
N GLY A 217 -13.70 -10.36 3.80
CA GLY A 217 -12.32 -10.47 3.37
C GLY A 217 -12.03 -9.88 1.98
N ILE A 218 -10.74 -9.77 1.70
CA ILE A 218 -10.25 -9.31 0.40
C ILE A 218 -9.29 -10.34 -0.18
N VAL A 219 -9.57 -10.79 -1.41
CA VAL A 219 -8.62 -11.52 -2.26
C VAL A 219 -7.74 -10.50 -2.98
N THR A 220 -6.41 -10.61 -2.86
CA THR A 220 -5.52 -9.58 -3.40
C THR A 220 -4.19 -10.12 -3.88
N THR A 221 -3.50 -9.34 -4.72
CA THR A 221 -2.08 -9.54 -5.05
C THR A 221 -1.21 -8.56 -4.26
N ASP A 222 0.10 -8.85 -4.11
CA ASP A 222 1.04 -8.08 -3.28
C ASP A 222 1.02 -6.57 -3.49
N VAL A 223 0.91 -6.14 -4.75
CA VAL A 223 0.93 -4.71 -5.12
C VAL A 223 -0.14 -3.88 -4.39
N MET A 224 -1.17 -4.55 -3.84
CA MET A 224 -2.35 -3.87 -3.28
C MET A 224 -2.45 -3.90 -1.76
N ALA A 225 -1.76 -4.83 -1.12
CA ALA A 225 -1.85 -5.01 0.31
C ALA A 225 -0.77 -4.25 1.10
N ARG A 226 0.14 -3.60 0.38
CA ARG A 226 1.22 -2.81 0.96
C ARG A 226 0.74 -1.40 1.29
N GLY A 227 1.20 -0.88 2.42
CA GLY A 227 0.88 0.46 2.88
C GLY A 227 -0.59 0.71 3.23
N LEU A 228 -1.46 -0.30 3.23
CA LEU A 228 -2.83 -0.16 3.69
C LEU A 228 -2.85 -0.32 5.21
N ASP A 229 -3.22 0.74 5.90
CA ASP A 229 -3.60 0.66 7.30
C ASP A 229 -5.01 0.03 7.39
N ILE A 230 -5.02 -1.27 7.62
CA ILE A 230 -6.24 -2.04 7.83
C ILE A 230 -6.16 -2.59 9.24
N SER A 231 -6.91 -2.00 10.14
CA SER A 231 -7.04 -2.49 11.51
C SER A 231 -7.87 -3.78 11.57
N ASP A 232 -7.65 -4.52 12.63
CA ASP A 232 -8.47 -5.66 13.03
C ASP A 232 -8.45 -6.85 12.04
N ILE A 233 -7.37 -7.02 11.26
CA ILE A 233 -7.17 -8.24 10.47
C ILE A 233 -6.95 -9.41 11.41
N THR A 234 -7.85 -10.40 11.36
CA THR A 234 -7.75 -11.60 12.19
C THR A 234 -6.84 -12.65 11.55
N HIS A 235 -6.89 -12.78 10.22
CA HIS A 235 -6.12 -13.79 9.50
C HIS A 235 -5.56 -13.30 8.17
N VAL A 236 -4.31 -13.66 7.91
CA VAL A 236 -3.70 -13.57 6.60
C VAL A 236 -3.55 -14.97 6.01
N VAL A 237 -4.12 -15.19 4.85
CA VAL A 237 -4.00 -16.45 4.11
C VAL A 237 -3.07 -16.27 2.93
N ASN A 238 -1.92 -16.92 2.96
CA ASN A 238 -1.02 -17.00 1.81
C ASN A 238 -1.38 -18.24 0.98
N MET A 239 -2.22 -18.06 -0.05
CA MET A 239 -2.55 -19.15 -1.00
C MET A 239 -1.32 -19.61 -1.77
N GLU A 240 -0.37 -18.71 -1.97
CA GLU A 240 0.93 -18.95 -2.58
C GLU A 240 1.99 -18.16 -1.82
N PHE A 241 3.14 -18.79 -1.55
CA PHE A 241 4.25 -18.07 -0.95
C PHE A 241 4.81 -17.03 -1.94
N PRO A 242 5.19 -15.84 -1.47
CA PRO A 242 5.88 -14.88 -2.31
C PRO A 242 7.29 -15.40 -2.64
N GLU A 243 7.84 -14.92 -3.76
CA GLU A 243 9.20 -15.27 -4.19
C GLU A 243 10.28 -14.64 -3.29
N VAL A 244 9.94 -13.51 -2.67
CA VAL A 244 10.85 -12.70 -1.84
C VAL A 244 10.44 -12.81 -0.39
N PRO A 245 11.34 -13.21 0.54
CA PRO A 245 11.02 -13.39 1.96
C PRO A 245 10.45 -12.15 2.65
N GLU A 246 10.94 -10.97 2.30
CA GLU A 246 10.48 -9.69 2.85
C GLU A 246 9.00 -9.45 2.55
N GLN A 247 8.53 -9.88 1.38
CA GLN A 247 7.11 -9.81 1.03
C GLN A 247 6.24 -10.68 1.96
N TYR A 248 6.77 -11.82 2.38
CA TYR A 248 6.06 -12.67 3.35
C TYR A 248 5.88 -11.94 4.69
N VAL A 249 6.92 -11.30 5.18
CA VAL A 249 6.87 -10.51 6.42
C VAL A 249 5.86 -9.37 6.28
N HIS A 250 5.87 -8.64 5.16
CA HIS A 250 4.90 -7.57 4.89
C HIS A 250 3.45 -8.06 4.81
N ARG A 251 3.21 -9.27 4.28
CA ARG A 251 1.87 -9.87 4.24
C ARG A 251 1.38 -10.21 5.65
N ILE A 252 2.16 -10.97 6.42
CA ILE A 252 1.76 -11.40 7.77
C ILE A 252 1.68 -10.24 8.75
N GLY A 253 2.50 -9.20 8.57
CA GLY A 253 2.48 -7.97 9.36
C GLY A 253 1.21 -7.13 9.20
N ARG A 254 0.18 -7.61 8.51
CA ARG A 254 -1.18 -7.03 8.51
C ARG A 254 -2.03 -7.52 9.69
N THR A 255 -1.58 -8.55 10.39
CA THR A 255 -2.15 -9.04 11.65
C THR A 255 -1.20 -8.74 12.79
N GLY A 256 -1.67 -8.35 13.95
CA GLY A 256 -0.86 -8.13 15.16
C GLY A 256 -0.95 -6.74 15.72
#